data_1c7fea398053fd783701db33db4e35d0
#
_entry.id   1c7fea398053fd783701db33db4e35d0
#
_cell.length_a   1.000
_cell.length_b   1.000
_cell.length_c   1.000
_cell.angle_alpha   90.00
_cell.angle_beta   90.00
_cell.angle_gamma   90.00
#
_symmetry.space_group_name_H-M   'P 1'
#
loop_
_entity.id
_entity.type
_entity.pdbx_description
1 polymer ?
#
loop_
_entity_poly.entity_id
_entity_poly.type
_entity_poly.pdbx_seq_one_letter_code
_entity_poly.pdbx_strand_id
1 'polypeptide(L)'
;MAQQSAQDNLKAYPAPTDGMKRLVVYLEPKEEEEDYRVELMVGKTVEVDASNRFFFAGSLEEETIEGWGFPRYFVKQIGPMAGTRIGVDPDAPKVKRFVRLGGEPKLLRYNSKLPLVVYVPKDAEVRMRVWVATPQPLTINEG
;
A
#
# COMPACT_ATOMS: atom_id res chain seq x y z
N MET A 1 0.98 -5.66 25.46
CA MET A 1 0.24 -6.10 24.27
C MET A 1 0.64 -5.26 23.07
N ALA A 2 0.99 -5.91 21.96
CA ALA A 2 1.51 -5.22 20.78
C ALA A 2 0.49 -4.23 20.17
N GLN A 3 -0.79 -4.62 20.09
CA GLN A 3 -1.82 -3.72 19.55
C GLN A 3 -2.07 -2.51 20.42
N GLN A 4 -1.97 -2.67 21.73
CA GLN A 4 -2.08 -1.54 22.67
C GLN A 4 -0.89 -0.58 22.45
N SER A 5 0.33 -1.12 22.28
CA SER A 5 1.51 -0.31 21.98
C SER A 5 1.34 0.45 20.67
N ALA A 6 0.78 -0.22 19.64
CA ALA A 6 0.53 0.42 18.35
C ALA A 6 -0.46 1.58 18.49
N GLN A 7 -1.55 1.39 19.24
CA GLN A 7 -2.53 2.45 19.49
C GLN A 7 -1.89 3.63 20.22
N ASP A 8 -1.08 3.36 21.23
CA ASP A 8 -0.38 4.40 21.97
C ASP A 8 0.61 5.16 21.10
N ASN A 9 1.27 4.47 20.19
CA ASN A 9 2.26 5.07 19.30
C ASN A 9 1.64 5.92 18.18
N LEU A 10 0.33 5.83 17.95
CA LEU A 10 -0.33 6.63 16.93
C LEU A 10 -0.13 8.14 17.17
N LYS A 11 0.05 8.55 18.41
CA LYS A 11 0.28 9.96 18.76
C LYS A 11 1.54 10.55 18.10
N ALA A 12 2.48 9.71 17.67
CA ALA A 12 3.69 10.16 16.98
C ALA A 12 3.42 10.59 15.55
N TYR A 13 2.28 10.19 14.98
CA TYR A 13 1.96 10.40 13.57
C TYR A 13 1.12 11.67 13.42
N PRO A 14 1.60 12.65 12.63
CA PRO A 14 0.90 13.91 12.50
C PRO A 14 -0.45 13.77 11.78
N ALA A 15 -1.31 14.74 11.99
CA ALA A 15 -2.56 14.85 11.24
C ALA A 15 -2.24 15.08 9.75
N PRO A 16 -3.16 14.69 8.85
CA PRO A 16 -2.93 14.91 7.42
C PRO A 16 -2.98 16.41 7.08
N THR A 17 -2.24 16.78 6.04
CA THR A 17 -2.30 18.14 5.49
C THR A 17 -3.56 18.30 4.64
N ASP A 18 -3.86 19.54 4.23
CA ASP A 18 -5.02 19.84 3.39
C ASP A 18 -5.02 19.01 2.10
N GLY A 19 -6.18 18.48 1.77
CA GLY A 19 -6.34 17.65 0.58
C GLY A 19 -5.94 16.19 0.76
N MET A 20 -5.38 15.86 1.92
CA MET A 20 -4.91 14.51 2.24
C MET A 20 -5.76 13.90 3.35
N LYS A 21 -5.70 12.57 3.44
CA LYS A 21 -6.27 11.83 4.57
C LYS A 21 -5.25 10.85 5.11
N ARG A 22 -5.39 10.54 6.40
CA ARG A 22 -4.53 9.59 7.09
C ARG A 22 -5.32 8.29 7.32
N LEU A 23 -4.80 7.18 6.80
CA LEU A 23 -5.39 5.87 7.00
C LEU A 23 -4.49 5.06 7.93
N VAL A 24 -5.11 4.33 8.83
CA VAL A 24 -4.40 3.58 9.88
C VAL A 24 -4.91 2.16 9.93
N VAL A 25 -3.99 1.21 10.00
CA VAL A 25 -4.34 -0.18 10.26
C VAL A 25 -3.40 -0.73 11.34
N TYR A 26 -3.94 -1.56 12.21
CA TYR A 26 -3.19 -2.22 13.26
C TYR A 26 -2.99 -3.68 12.87
N LEU A 27 -1.72 -4.08 12.73
CA LEU A 27 -1.38 -5.42 12.31
C LEU A 27 -1.54 -6.41 13.46
N GLU A 28 -2.01 -7.60 13.14
CA GLU A 28 -2.13 -8.67 14.12
C GLU A 28 -0.74 -9.15 14.56
N PRO A 29 -0.46 -9.27 15.88
CA PRO A 29 0.82 -9.79 16.34
C PRO A 29 1.08 -11.21 15.85
N LYS A 30 2.32 -11.45 15.44
CA LYS A 30 2.80 -12.77 15.00
C LYS A 30 4.00 -13.17 15.84
N GLU A 31 4.27 -14.48 15.95
CA GLU A 31 5.44 -14.97 16.67
C GLU A 31 6.74 -14.59 15.96
N GLU A 32 6.76 -14.76 14.62
CA GLU A 32 7.94 -14.47 13.80
C GLU A 32 7.59 -13.40 12.76
N GLU A 33 7.53 -12.16 13.20
CA GLU A 33 7.14 -11.05 12.32
C GLU A 33 8.13 -10.83 11.17
N GLU A 34 9.35 -11.30 11.32
CA GLU A 34 10.35 -11.23 10.25
C GLU A 34 9.96 -12.05 9.02
N ASP A 35 9.11 -13.05 9.17
CA ASP A 35 8.64 -13.88 8.07
C ASP A 35 7.53 -13.22 7.25
N TYR A 36 7.07 -12.04 7.67
CA TYR A 36 5.95 -11.35 7.05
C TYR A 36 6.36 -10.02 6.45
N ARG A 37 5.66 -9.64 5.39
CA ARG A 37 5.78 -8.30 4.79
C ARG A 37 4.39 -7.80 4.44
N VAL A 38 4.24 -6.50 4.38
CA VAL A 38 2.97 -5.87 4.02
C VAL A 38 3.12 -5.20 2.66
N GLU A 39 2.16 -5.44 1.80
CA GLU A 39 2.04 -4.71 0.54
C GLU A 39 0.87 -3.75 0.64
N LEU A 40 1.11 -2.46 0.42
CA LEU A 40 0.06 -1.45 0.30
C LEU A 40 -0.24 -1.21 -1.16
N MET A 41 -1.52 -1.20 -1.49
CA MET A 41 -2.00 -0.93 -2.83
C MET A 41 -2.81 0.36 -2.79
N VAL A 42 -2.26 1.44 -3.34
CA VAL A 42 -2.92 2.74 -3.38
C VAL A 42 -3.47 2.96 -4.78
N GLY A 43 -4.69 3.41 -4.87
CA GLY A 43 -5.32 3.65 -6.16
C GLY A 43 -6.70 4.23 -6.04
N LYS A 44 -7.51 3.99 -7.05
CA LYS A 44 -8.92 4.44 -7.11
C LYS A 44 -9.75 3.37 -7.78
N THR A 45 -11.01 3.29 -7.39
CA THR A 45 -11.99 2.46 -8.11
C THR A 45 -12.59 3.32 -9.21
N VAL A 46 -12.41 2.88 -10.45
CA VAL A 46 -12.85 3.61 -11.64
C VAL A 46 -13.57 2.68 -12.59
N GLU A 47 -14.34 3.27 -13.50
CA GLU A 47 -15.00 2.53 -14.57
C GLU A 47 -14.09 2.49 -15.79
N VAL A 48 -13.74 1.29 -16.22
CA VAL A 48 -12.82 1.05 -17.34
C VAL A 48 -13.31 -0.13 -18.15
N ASP A 49 -12.73 -0.32 -19.35
CA ASP A 49 -13.02 -1.52 -20.11
C ASP A 49 -12.49 -2.76 -19.40
N ALA A 50 -13.06 -3.92 -19.69
CA ALA A 50 -12.70 -5.17 -19.02
C ALA A 50 -11.42 -5.82 -19.55
N SER A 51 -10.91 -5.35 -20.69
CA SER A 51 -9.84 -6.03 -21.43
C SER A 51 -8.45 -5.45 -21.20
N ASN A 52 -8.36 -4.14 -21.04
CA ASN A 52 -7.06 -3.49 -20.84
C ASN A 52 -6.63 -3.51 -19.38
N ARG A 53 -5.32 -3.42 -19.17
CA ARG A 53 -4.73 -3.24 -17.84
C ARG A 53 -4.44 -1.78 -17.65
N PHE A 54 -4.76 -1.28 -16.47
CA PHE A 54 -4.61 0.13 -16.14
C PHE A 54 -3.75 0.30 -14.88
N PHE A 55 -3.10 1.45 -14.81
CA PHE A 55 -2.39 1.87 -13.60
C PHE A 55 -2.36 3.39 -13.55
N PHE A 56 -2.23 3.93 -12.33
CA PHE A 56 -2.04 5.35 -12.13
C PHE A 56 -0.56 5.67 -11.97
N ALA A 57 -0.15 6.84 -12.47
CA ALA A 57 1.18 7.35 -12.19
C ALA A 57 1.24 7.81 -10.73
N GLY A 58 2.40 7.63 -10.11
CA GLY A 58 2.64 8.00 -8.73
C GLY A 58 3.51 6.98 -8.03
N SER A 59 3.92 7.32 -6.83
CA SER A 59 4.77 6.43 -6.04
C SER A 59 4.40 6.48 -4.57
N LEU A 60 4.52 5.33 -3.91
CA LEU A 60 4.43 5.21 -2.46
C LEU A 60 5.82 5.48 -1.89
N GLU A 61 5.92 6.47 -1.03
CA GLU A 61 7.18 6.88 -0.43
C GLU A 61 7.17 6.61 1.06
N GLU A 62 8.36 6.45 1.64
CA GLU A 62 8.55 6.22 3.07
C GLU A 62 9.34 7.36 3.65
N GLU A 63 8.99 7.78 4.85
CA GLU A 63 9.67 8.84 5.58
C GLU A 63 9.73 8.47 7.04
N THR A 64 10.87 8.76 7.69
CA THR A 64 11.02 8.55 9.12
C THR A 64 10.52 9.77 9.88
N ILE A 65 9.68 9.53 10.88
CA ILE A 65 9.16 10.61 11.74
C ILE A 65 10.25 11.06 12.68
N GLU A 66 10.61 12.34 12.58
CA GLU A 66 11.65 12.93 13.39
C GLU A 66 11.29 12.87 14.87
N GLY A 67 12.29 12.53 15.69
CA GLY A 67 12.11 12.39 17.14
C GLY A 67 11.58 11.05 17.61
N TRP A 68 10.97 10.26 16.72
CA TRP A 68 10.41 8.96 17.06
C TRP A 68 11.11 7.80 16.35
N GLY A 69 11.63 8.03 15.15
CA GLY A 69 12.25 6.99 14.34
C GLY A 69 11.26 6.04 13.68
N PHE A 70 9.96 6.30 13.78
CA PHE A 70 8.93 5.46 13.18
C PHE A 70 8.75 5.77 11.69
N PRO A 71 8.52 4.77 10.84
CA PRO A 71 8.25 5.02 9.44
C PRO A 71 6.80 5.42 9.22
N ARG A 72 6.57 6.33 8.28
CA ARG A 72 5.24 6.58 7.74
C ARG A 72 5.31 6.52 6.21
N TYR A 73 4.19 6.24 5.60
CA TYR A 73 4.11 6.06 4.16
C TYR A 73 3.18 7.11 3.58
N PHE A 74 3.47 7.55 2.37
CA PHE A 74 2.62 8.57 1.74
C PHE A 74 2.70 8.51 0.22
N VAL A 75 1.60 8.94 -0.40
CA VAL A 75 1.50 9.20 -1.84
C VAL A 75 1.07 10.65 -1.98
N LYS A 76 1.97 11.51 -2.46
CA LYS A 76 1.68 12.95 -2.53
C LYS A 76 0.55 13.27 -3.49
N GLN A 77 0.53 12.61 -4.63
CA GLN A 77 -0.52 12.80 -5.63
C GLN A 77 -0.63 11.56 -6.49
N ILE A 78 -1.84 11.35 -7.01
CA ILE A 78 -2.09 10.32 -8.01
C ILE A 78 -2.18 11.01 -9.35
N GLY A 79 -1.26 10.65 -10.24
CA GLY A 79 -1.18 11.23 -11.56
C GLY A 79 -2.16 10.60 -12.55
N PRO A 80 -1.95 10.81 -13.85
CA PRO A 80 -2.85 10.29 -14.86
C PRO A 80 -2.84 8.77 -14.93
N MET A 81 -3.97 8.22 -15.34
CA MET A 81 -4.11 6.79 -15.59
C MET A 81 -3.57 6.46 -16.97
N ALA A 82 -2.78 5.38 -17.04
CA ALA A 82 -2.30 4.81 -18.28
C ALA A 82 -2.78 3.37 -18.38
N GLY A 83 -2.73 2.82 -19.57
CA GLY A 83 -3.15 1.44 -19.78
C GLY A 83 -2.62 0.84 -21.06
N THR A 84 -2.85 -0.46 -21.22
CA THR A 84 -2.57 -1.16 -22.47
C THR A 84 -3.54 -0.67 -23.55
N ARG A 85 -3.21 -0.93 -24.82
CA ARG A 85 -4.00 -0.43 -25.94
C ARG A 85 -4.57 -1.57 -26.77
N ILE A 86 -5.35 -2.42 -26.12
CA ILE A 86 -6.12 -3.44 -26.82
C ILE A 86 -7.40 -2.75 -27.33
N GLY A 87 -7.68 -2.92 -28.61
CA GLY A 87 -8.91 -2.38 -29.20
C GLY A 87 -10.14 -2.97 -28.54
N VAL A 88 -11.08 -2.12 -28.17
CA VAL A 88 -12.32 -2.52 -27.49
C VAL A 88 -13.49 -1.85 -28.18
N ASP A 89 -14.60 -2.57 -28.33
CA ASP A 89 -15.85 -2.02 -28.84
C ASP A 89 -16.24 -0.81 -27.95
N PRO A 90 -16.43 0.39 -28.55
CA PRO A 90 -16.85 1.57 -27.77
C PRO A 90 -18.14 1.38 -27.02
N ASP A 91 -19.01 0.47 -27.50
CA ASP A 91 -20.30 0.19 -26.85
C ASP A 91 -20.21 -0.94 -25.81
N ALA A 92 -19.02 -1.54 -25.64
CA ALA A 92 -18.84 -2.59 -24.63
C ALA A 92 -19.09 -2.04 -23.22
N PRO A 93 -19.74 -2.80 -22.33
CA PRO A 93 -19.94 -2.36 -20.95
C PRO A 93 -18.63 -2.11 -20.25
N LYS A 94 -18.56 -1.03 -19.47
CA LYS A 94 -17.44 -0.77 -18.59
C LYS A 94 -17.65 -1.49 -17.26
N VAL A 95 -16.55 -1.83 -16.61
CA VAL A 95 -16.57 -2.47 -15.28
C VAL A 95 -15.92 -1.56 -14.27
N LYS A 96 -16.38 -1.66 -13.03
CA LYS A 96 -15.72 -0.99 -11.90
C LYS A 96 -14.52 -1.84 -11.50
N ARG A 97 -13.38 -1.20 -11.40
CA ARG A 97 -12.13 -1.88 -11.06
C ARG A 97 -11.28 -0.99 -10.18
N PHE A 98 -10.67 -1.60 -9.16
CA PHE A 98 -9.65 -0.91 -8.39
C PHE A 98 -8.38 -0.87 -9.22
N VAL A 99 -7.96 0.34 -9.58
CA VAL A 99 -6.74 0.58 -10.36
C VAL A 99 -5.69 1.16 -9.42
N ARG A 100 -4.58 0.47 -9.29
CA ARG A 100 -3.50 0.83 -8.37
C ARG A 100 -2.40 1.61 -9.08
N LEU A 101 -1.52 2.22 -8.29
CA LEU A 101 -0.31 2.83 -8.81
C LEU A 101 0.52 1.78 -9.53
N GLY A 102 1.17 2.18 -10.64
CA GLY A 102 2.07 1.32 -11.38
C GLY A 102 3.37 1.06 -10.65
N GLY A 103 4.19 0.21 -11.25
CA GLY A 103 5.48 -0.18 -10.71
C GLY A 103 5.42 -1.46 -9.89
N GLU A 104 6.57 -1.85 -9.36
CA GLU A 104 6.66 -3.06 -8.57
C GLU A 104 6.08 -2.86 -7.18
N PRO A 105 5.48 -3.92 -6.59
CA PRO A 105 5.00 -3.85 -5.22
C PRO A 105 6.14 -3.53 -4.25
N LYS A 106 5.89 -2.60 -3.35
CA LYS A 106 6.82 -2.30 -2.27
C LYS A 106 6.40 -3.12 -1.06
N LEU A 107 7.29 -3.99 -0.60
CA LEU A 107 7.03 -4.83 0.57
C LEU A 107 7.58 -4.14 1.81
N LEU A 108 6.69 -3.86 2.75
CA LEU A 108 7.00 -3.13 3.96
C LEU A 108 7.26 -4.09 5.11
N ARG A 109 8.06 -3.64 6.06
CA ARG A 109 8.31 -4.41 7.28
C ARG A 109 7.01 -4.62 8.04
N TYR A 110 6.81 -5.86 8.53
CA TYR A 110 5.69 -6.19 9.40
C TYR A 110 6.08 -5.91 10.85
N ASN A 111 5.45 -4.93 11.47
CA ASN A 111 5.71 -4.61 12.88
C ASN A 111 4.40 -4.27 13.57
N SER A 112 3.86 -5.22 14.33
CA SER A 112 2.59 -5.05 15.04
C SER A 112 2.66 -4.08 16.22
N LYS A 113 3.87 -3.67 16.62
CA LYS A 113 4.06 -2.71 17.72
C LYS A 113 3.81 -1.27 17.28
N LEU A 114 3.79 -1.03 15.98
CA LEU A 114 3.52 0.28 15.40
C LEU A 114 2.24 0.23 14.58
N PRO A 115 1.47 1.32 14.55
CA PRO A 115 0.39 1.41 13.57
C PRO A 115 1.00 1.51 12.18
N LEU A 116 0.34 0.94 11.19
CA LEU A 116 0.69 1.14 9.79
C LEU A 116 -0.10 2.35 9.31
N VAL A 117 0.59 3.44 9.03
CA VAL A 117 -0.03 4.72 8.73
C VAL A 117 0.35 5.16 7.33
N VAL A 118 -0.65 5.47 6.52
CA VAL A 118 -0.43 5.95 5.16
C VAL A 118 -1.25 7.21 4.91
N TYR A 119 -0.60 8.18 4.26
CA TYR A 119 -1.20 9.46 3.89
C TYR A 119 -1.41 9.48 2.39
N VAL A 120 -2.63 9.73 1.97
CA VAL A 120 -3.00 9.71 0.54
C VAL A 120 -3.96 10.85 0.24
N PRO A 121 -4.10 11.25 -1.04
CA PRO A 121 -5.16 12.18 -1.43
C PRO A 121 -6.54 11.70 -0.99
N LYS A 122 -7.44 12.63 -0.70
CA LYS A 122 -8.77 12.31 -0.14
C LYS A 122 -9.59 11.35 -0.99
N ASP A 123 -9.43 11.38 -2.30
CA ASP A 123 -10.17 10.52 -3.22
C ASP A 123 -9.51 9.15 -3.46
N ALA A 124 -8.36 8.91 -2.85
CA ALA A 124 -7.66 7.64 -3.00
C ALA A 124 -8.26 6.56 -2.10
N GLU A 125 -8.06 5.33 -2.52
CA GLU A 125 -8.41 4.13 -1.78
C GLU A 125 -7.13 3.34 -1.53
N VAL A 126 -6.99 2.76 -0.34
CA VAL A 126 -5.82 1.95 0.01
C VAL A 126 -6.29 0.56 0.41
N ARG A 127 -5.66 -0.44 -0.18
CA ARG A 127 -5.85 -1.84 0.18
C ARG A 127 -4.52 -2.41 0.61
N MET A 128 -4.54 -3.46 1.39
CA MET A 128 -3.32 -4.12 1.81
C MET A 128 -3.47 -5.63 1.74
N ARG A 129 -2.34 -6.30 1.60
CA ARG A 129 -2.26 -7.74 1.83
C ARG A 129 -0.93 -8.10 2.47
N VAL A 130 -0.90 -9.24 3.12
CA VAL A 130 0.28 -9.71 3.84
C VAL A 130 0.95 -10.82 3.04
N TRP A 131 2.25 -10.70 2.88
CA TRP A 131 3.10 -11.72 2.28
C TRP A 131 3.76 -12.51 3.40
N VAL A 132 3.91 -13.81 3.20
CA VAL A 132 4.55 -14.67 4.18
C VAL A 132 5.67 -15.47 3.49
N ALA A 133 6.83 -15.53 4.15
CA ALA A 133 7.94 -16.32 3.66
C ALA A 133 7.67 -17.82 3.87
N THR A 134 8.21 -18.65 2.96
CA THR A 134 8.18 -20.10 3.19
C THR A 134 9.06 -20.43 4.40
N PRO A 135 8.69 -21.42 5.22
CA PRO A 135 9.38 -21.65 6.50
C PRO A 135 10.86 -21.99 6.39
N GLN A 136 11.27 -22.62 5.30
CA GLN A 136 12.66 -23.07 5.17
C GLN A 136 13.29 -22.55 3.89
N PRO A 137 14.41 -21.81 4.02
CA PRO A 137 15.13 -21.37 2.85
C PRO A 137 15.80 -22.55 2.13
N LEU A 138 15.97 -22.43 0.83
CA LEU A 138 16.68 -23.41 0.03
C LEU A 138 18.10 -22.90 -0.24
N THR A 139 19.06 -23.84 -0.26
CA THR A 139 20.43 -23.52 -0.64
C THR A 139 20.54 -23.50 -2.16
N ILE A 140 21.13 -22.44 -2.68
CA ILE A 140 21.39 -22.32 -4.12
C ILE A 140 22.73 -22.95 -4.43
N ASN A 141 22.75 -23.87 -5.37
CA ASN A 141 23.97 -24.59 -5.75
C ASN A 141 24.67 -23.91 -6.91
N GLU A 142 25.97 -24.27 -7.09
CA GLU A 142 26.71 -23.80 -8.25
C GLU A 142 26.06 -24.32 -9.54
N GLY A 143 26.04 -23.50 -10.56
CA GLY A 143 25.48 -23.83 -11.88
C GLY A 143 26.51 -23.97 -12.97
#